data_ecfebc7917ac1633017a1595585d971e
#
_entry.id   ecfebc7917ac1633017a1595585d971e
#
_cell.length_a   1.000
_cell.length_b   1.000
_cell.length_c   1.000
_cell.angle_alpha   90.00
_cell.angle_beta   90.00
_cell.angle_gamma   90.00
#
_symmetry.space_group_name_H-M   'P 1'
#
loop_
_entity.id
_entity.type
_entity.pdbx_description
1 polymer ?
#
loop_
_entity_poly.entity_id
_entity_poly.type
_entity_poly.pdbx_seq_one_letter_code
_entity_poly.pdbx_strand_id
1 'polypeptide(L)' 'MRDRGRIHVRGIVQGVGFRPFVYARARALGIRGSVKNTGSQVEINAWGDRFETFLAEVSRGPPLARIDSVEVLPLGGS' A
#
# COMPACT_ATOMS: atom_id res chain seq x y z
N MET A 1 -15.16 0.75 -10.09
CA MET A 1 -13.75 0.67 -9.67
C MET A 1 -13.53 1.56 -8.47
N ARG A 2 -12.71 1.10 -7.53
CA ARG A 2 -12.36 1.90 -6.36
C ARG A 2 -11.34 2.96 -6.73
N ASP A 3 -11.47 4.13 -6.12
CA ASP A 3 -10.47 5.18 -6.25
C ASP A 3 -9.80 5.50 -4.91
N ARG A 4 -10.09 4.73 -3.87
CA ARG A 4 -9.52 4.95 -2.53
C ARG A 4 -9.67 3.70 -1.68
N GLY A 5 -8.84 3.60 -0.65
CA GLY A 5 -8.94 2.51 0.30
C GLY A 5 -7.82 2.57 1.34
N ARG A 6 -8.03 1.83 2.42
CA ARG A 6 -7.01 1.58 3.42
C ARG A 6 -6.49 0.18 3.19
N ILE A 7 -5.21 0.08 2.89
CA ILE A 7 -4.58 -1.17 2.53
C ILE A 7 -3.73 -1.65 3.71
N HIS A 8 -3.99 -2.85 4.19
CA HIS A 8 -3.17 -3.48 5.21
C HIS A 8 -2.35 -4.58 4.55
N VAL A 9 -1.03 -4.46 4.63
CA VAL A 9 -0.12 -5.42 4.03
C VAL A 9 0.65 -6.12 5.14
N ARG A 10 0.60 -7.44 5.16
CA ARG A 10 1.29 -8.27 6.15
C ARG A 10 2.32 -9.14 5.47
N GLY A 11 3.39 -9.42 6.19
CA GLY A 11 4.46 -10.27 5.72
C GLY A 11 5.80 -9.71 6.11
N ILE A 12 6.83 -10.02 5.35
CA ILE A 12 8.17 -9.45 5.55
C ILE A 12 8.22 -8.15 4.77
N VAL A 13 7.80 -7.07 5.42
CA VAL A 13 7.63 -5.76 4.78
C VAL A 13 8.44 -4.66 5.48
N GLN A 14 9.18 -5.00 6.51
CA GLN A 14 10.03 -4.03 7.22
C GLN A 14 11.50 -4.36 6.97
N GLY A 15 12.31 -3.31 6.78
CA GLY A 15 13.73 -3.51 6.52
C GLY A 15 14.06 -4.00 5.12
N VAL A 16 13.09 -3.98 4.21
CA VAL A 16 13.24 -4.50 2.85
C VAL A 16 12.95 -3.43 1.79
N GLY A 17 12.87 -2.16 2.21
CA GLY A 17 12.58 -1.06 1.29
C GLY A 17 11.13 -0.94 0.89
N PHE A 18 10.22 -1.49 1.68
CA PHE A 18 8.81 -1.50 1.31
C PHE A 18 8.20 -0.09 1.28
N ARG A 19 8.42 0.72 2.32
CA ARG A 19 7.85 2.07 2.35
C ARG A 19 8.38 2.98 1.24
N PRO A 20 9.71 3.02 0.97
CA PRO A 20 10.19 3.77 -0.19
C PRO A 20 9.57 3.29 -1.50
N PHE A 21 9.38 1.99 -1.63
CA PHE A 21 8.72 1.41 -2.81
C PHE A 21 7.29 1.94 -2.96
N VAL A 22 6.53 1.96 -1.85
CA VAL A 22 5.16 2.46 -1.86
C VAL A 22 5.12 3.93 -2.26
N TYR A 23 6.02 4.75 -1.70
CA TYR A 23 6.09 6.17 -2.04
C TYR A 23 6.41 6.37 -3.52
N ALA A 24 7.35 5.59 -4.04
CA ALA A 24 7.73 5.70 -5.45
C ALA A 24 6.56 5.35 -6.37
N ARG A 25 5.84 4.29 -6.04
CA ARG A 25 4.67 3.89 -6.84
C ARG A 25 3.55 4.90 -6.74
N ALA A 26 3.30 5.41 -5.55
CA ALA A 26 2.27 6.43 -5.35
C ALA A 26 2.58 7.67 -6.19
N ARG A 27 3.84 8.11 -6.15
CA ARG A 27 4.24 9.28 -6.92
C ARG A 27 4.07 9.05 -8.42
N ALA A 28 4.48 7.89 -8.90
CA ALA A 28 4.38 7.56 -10.32
C ALA A 28 2.93 7.50 -10.80
N LEU A 29 2.01 7.12 -9.94
CA LEU A 29 0.61 6.91 -10.31
C LEU A 29 -0.30 8.04 -9.83
N GLY A 30 0.25 9.09 -9.23
CA GLY A 30 -0.55 10.21 -8.75
C GLY A 30 -1.42 9.86 -7.56
N ILE A 31 -1.01 8.89 -6.77
CA ILE A 31 -1.75 8.48 -5.57
C ILE A 31 -1.33 9.35 -4.40
N ARG A 32 -2.28 9.75 -3.59
CA ARG A 32 -2.07 10.52 -2.36
C ARG A 32 -2.46 9.69 -1.15
N GLY A 33 -1.89 10.03 0.00
CA GLY A 33 -2.22 9.35 1.23
C GLY A 33 -1.06 9.28 2.19
N SER A 34 -1.03 8.22 2.98
CA SER A 34 -0.01 8.06 4.00
C SER A 34 0.34 6.57 4.16
N VAL A 35 1.53 6.34 4.70
CA VAL A 35 2.04 4.99 4.96
C VAL A 35 2.58 4.98 6.38
N LYS A 36 2.23 3.95 7.15
CA LYS A 36 2.83 3.78 8.47
C LYS A 36 2.99 2.31 8.82
N ASN A 37 3.99 2.02 9.64
CA ASN A 37 4.17 0.69 10.21
C ASN A 37 3.28 0.56 11.43
N THR A 38 2.63 -0.59 11.56
CA THR A 38 1.80 -0.91 12.71
C THR A 38 2.18 -2.31 13.21
N GLY A 39 3.34 -2.41 13.83
CA GLY A 39 3.83 -3.71 14.28
C GLY A 39 4.24 -4.59 13.12
N SER A 40 3.52 -5.68 12.90
CA SER A 40 3.88 -6.66 11.88
C SER A 40 3.27 -6.36 10.51
N GLN A 41 2.64 -5.20 10.34
CA GLN A 41 2.02 -4.86 9.07
C GLN A 41 2.29 -3.42 8.70
N VAL A 42 2.01 -3.09 7.44
CA VAL A 42 2.07 -1.72 6.94
C VAL A 42 0.65 -1.30 6.58
N GLU A 43 0.26 -0.12 7.05
CA GLU A 43 -1.05 0.45 6.73
C GLU A 43 -0.86 1.59 5.74
N ILE A 44 -1.57 1.54 4.63
CA ILE A 44 -1.49 2.53 3.57
C ILE A 44 -2.88 3.11 3.36
N ASN A 45 -3.02 4.42 3.60
CA ASN A 45 -4.23 5.14 3.22
C ASN A 45 -3.95 5.76 1.86
N ALA A 46 -4.77 5.47 0.87
CA ALA A 46 -4.46 5.87 -0.49
C ALA A 46 -5.72 6.28 -1.25
N TRP A 47 -5.58 7.31 -2.09
CA TRP A 47 -6.67 7.71 -2.98
C TRP A 47 -6.11 8.31 -4.26
N GLY A 48 -6.82 8.10 -5.35
CA GLY A 48 -6.43 8.59 -6.68
C GLY A 48 -7.07 7.77 -7.77
N ASP A 49 -7.08 8.31 -8.99
CA ASP A 49 -7.75 7.66 -10.12
C ASP A 49 -7.15 6.30 -10.45
N ARG A 50 -5.86 6.11 -10.18
CA ARG A 50 -5.16 4.85 -10.48
C ARG A 50 -5.02 3.97 -9.25
N PHE A 51 -5.97 4.04 -8.34
CA PHE A 51 -5.91 3.27 -7.11
C PHE A 51 -5.77 1.77 -7.37
N GLU A 52 -6.52 1.21 -8.32
CA GLU A 52 -6.47 -0.24 -8.57
C GLU A 52 -5.10 -0.66 -9.10
N THR A 53 -4.49 0.15 -9.97
CA THR A 53 -3.14 -0.14 -10.44
C THR A 53 -2.13 -0.07 -9.30
N PHE A 54 -2.26 0.96 -8.46
CA PHE A 54 -1.41 1.11 -7.28
C PHE A 54 -1.55 -0.10 -6.35
N LEU A 55 -2.77 -0.53 -6.08
CA LEU A 55 -3.04 -1.68 -5.24
C LEU A 55 -2.36 -2.93 -5.78
N ALA A 56 -2.47 -3.16 -7.09
CA ALA A 56 -1.85 -4.32 -7.71
C ALA A 56 -0.33 -4.30 -7.57
N GLU A 57 0.30 -3.15 -7.75
CA GLU A 57 1.75 -3.03 -7.64
C GLU A 57 2.24 -3.19 -6.20
N VAL A 58 1.53 -2.56 -5.25
CA VAL A 58 1.88 -2.69 -3.84
C VAL A 58 1.71 -4.13 -3.36
N SER A 59 0.70 -4.82 -3.87
CA SER A 59 0.46 -6.21 -3.50
C SER A 59 1.58 -7.16 -3.94
N ARG A 60 2.33 -6.78 -4.97
CA ARG A 60 3.50 -7.56 -5.38
C ARG A 60 4.72 -7.24 -4.52
N GLY A 61 4.86 -5.98 -4.10
CA GLY A 61 5.96 -5.53 -3.28
C GLY A 61 7.29 -5.46 -4.02
N PRO A 62 8.33 -4.93 -3.34
CA PRO A 62 9.69 -4.93 -3.89
C PRO A 62 10.32 -6.33 -3.81
N PRO A 63 11.44 -6.57 -4.51
CA PRO A 63 12.02 -7.92 -4.61
C PRO A 63 12.33 -8.60 -3.28
N LEU A 64 12.73 -7.86 -2.27
CA LEU A 64 13.10 -8.44 -0.98
C LEU A 64 11.93 -8.59 -0.02
N ALA A 65 10.77 -8.08 -0.37
CA ALA A 65 9.59 -8.21 0.47
C ALA A 65 8.89 -9.53 0.23
N ARG A 66 8.22 -10.01 1.28
CA ARG A 66 7.34 -11.17 1.18
C ARG A 66 5.96 -10.75 1.62
N ILE A 67 5.01 -10.81 0.73
CA ILE A 67 3.64 -10.40 1.02
C ILE A 67 2.81 -11.64 1.33
N ASP A 68 2.37 -11.74 2.58
CA ASP A 68 1.55 -12.88 3.01
C ASP A 68 0.06 -12.60 2.84
N SER A 69 -0.36 -11.37 3.08
CA SER A 69 -1.77 -11.00 2.89
C SER A 69 -1.91 -9.51 2.61
N VAL A 70 -2.95 -9.18 1.87
CA VAL A 70 -3.33 -7.80 1.58
C VAL A 70 -4.82 -7.68 1.82
N GLU A 71 -5.22 -6.70 2.64
CA GLU A 71 -6.61 -6.43 2.94
C GLU A 71 -6.91 -4.98 2.59
N VAL A 72 -8.04 -4.74 1.96
CA VAL A 72 -8.47 -3.39 1.61
C VAL A 72 -9.75 -3.07 2.34
N LEU A 73 -9.72 -1.99 3.12
CA LEU A 73 -10.85 -1.52 3.92
C LEU A 73 -11.28 -0.15 3.40
N PRO A 74 -12.55 0.25 3.69
CA PRO A 74 -12.98 1.60 3.30
C PRO A 74 -12.10 2.66 3.95
N LEU A 75 -11.74 3.67 3.18
CA LEU A 75 -11.00 4.83 3.67
C LEU A 75 -12.00 5.87 4.14
N GLY A 76 -11.66 6.54 5.24
CA GLY A 76 -12.48 7.63 5.74
C GLY A 76 -13.39 7.25 6.88
N GLY A 77 -13.49 6.00 7.21
CA GLY A 77 -14.16 5.57 8.44
C GLY A 77 -15.62 5.93 8.57
N SER A 78 -16.27 6.18 7.50
CA SER A 78 -17.71 6.45 7.57
C SER A 78 -18.45 5.38 6.83
#